data_ca591fc60ee1cc3800b08dfb319ea0a4
#
_entry.id   ca591fc60ee1cc3800b08dfb319ea0a4
#
_cell.length_a   1.000
_cell.length_b   1.000
_cell.length_c   1.000
_cell.angle_alpha   90.00
_cell.angle_beta   90.00
_cell.angle_gamma   90.00
#
_symmetry.space_group_name_H-M   'P 1'
#
loop_
_entity.id
_entity.type
_entity.pdbx_description
1 polymer ?
#
loop_
_entity_poly.entity_id
_entity_poly.type
_entity_poly.pdbx_seq_one_letter_code
_entity_poly.pdbx_strand_id
1 'polypeptide(L)'
;VPVSDEVFSEVFTQTLGAVKQMEAEGLEHPTFFEFLFGMGMLAFSQAEAEYVILETGLGGRLDATSATEDPEVCVITSIGLDHMEYLGDTVEQIASEKAGIIRPGVPVFYAQSTEESDRVIEKTAAQQGSSCKKIGKDAYEILGIEDKHIAFSCTNAYYGTTTWKLNNIGSYQPGNALLAMEVMQYLFREKGHVDRWREALAQVKWQGRMEEILPSVYVDGAHNVSAIDAFVKSVPETAEGNIFLFSAVKDKEYEEMIAHLCDSVPAEFYVVTLIDGERATDAELLGKLFEKYTDRPVVVIESVQKALEYVLEHQEKRTVYCLGSLYLTGMVKDCLLYTSDAADE
;
A
#
# COMPACT_ATOMS: atom_id res chain seq x y z
N VAL A 1 0.57 -8.24 15.23
CA VAL A 1 -0.63 -8.67 15.98
C VAL A 1 -1.33 -7.41 16.46
N PRO A 2 -2.64 -7.21 16.23
CA PRO A 2 -3.40 -6.09 16.78
C PRO A 2 -3.25 -5.99 18.31
N VAL A 3 -3.39 -4.79 18.85
CA VAL A 3 -3.48 -4.59 20.30
C VAL A 3 -4.76 -5.24 20.82
N SER A 4 -4.73 -5.72 22.09
CA SER A 4 -5.95 -6.27 22.69
C SER A 4 -6.98 -5.16 23.02
N ASP A 5 -8.24 -5.55 23.18
CA ASP A 5 -9.32 -4.62 23.53
C ASP A 5 -9.06 -3.90 24.85
N GLU A 6 -8.42 -4.59 25.82
CA GLU A 6 -8.04 -4.01 27.11
C GLU A 6 -7.01 -2.89 26.92
N VAL A 7 -5.92 -3.16 26.17
CA VAL A 7 -4.88 -2.17 25.87
C VAL A 7 -5.48 -1.01 25.09
N PHE A 8 -6.32 -1.30 24.07
CA PHE A 8 -7.00 -0.27 23.30
C PHE A 8 -7.84 0.65 24.19
N SER A 9 -8.67 0.08 25.07
CA SER A 9 -9.55 0.83 25.98
C SER A 9 -8.76 1.67 26.99
N GLU A 10 -7.65 1.14 27.47
CA GLU A 10 -6.78 1.85 28.43
C GLU A 10 -6.10 3.06 27.76
N VAL A 11 -5.43 2.87 26.61
CA VAL A 11 -4.74 3.97 25.93
C VAL A 11 -5.74 5.00 25.38
N PHE A 12 -6.94 4.58 24.95
CA PHE A 12 -8.00 5.50 24.57
C PHE A 12 -8.39 6.41 25.76
N THR A 13 -8.60 5.83 26.94
CA THR A 13 -9.00 6.60 28.12
C THR A 13 -7.92 7.60 28.54
N GLN A 14 -6.65 7.18 28.50
CA GLN A 14 -5.52 8.04 28.84
C GLN A 14 -5.37 9.17 27.82
N THR A 15 -5.43 8.87 26.52
CA THR A 15 -5.36 9.87 25.46
C THR A 15 -6.51 10.87 25.53
N LEU A 16 -7.74 10.39 25.78
CA LEU A 16 -8.90 11.27 25.97
C LEU A 16 -8.72 12.20 27.18
N GLY A 17 -8.08 11.71 28.25
CA GLY A 17 -7.73 12.53 29.43
C GLY A 17 -6.76 13.65 29.07
N ALA A 18 -5.72 13.36 28.29
CA ALA A 18 -4.76 14.35 27.81
C ALA A 18 -5.40 15.40 26.88
N VAL A 19 -6.29 14.96 25.97
CA VAL A 19 -7.02 15.88 25.08
C VAL A 19 -7.91 16.84 25.88
N LYS A 20 -8.64 16.37 26.89
CA LYS A 20 -9.45 17.24 27.75
C LYS A 20 -8.60 18.28 28.50
N GLN A 21 -7.37 17.91 28.89
CA GLN A 21 -6.46 18.87 29.50
C GLN A 21 -5.98 19.91 28.47
N MET A 22 -5.61 19.50 27.26
CA MET A 22 -5.24 20.41 26.17
C MET A 22 -6.37 21.43 25.89
N GLU A 23 -7.61 20.98 25.78
CA GLU A 23 -8.77 21.85 25.59
C GLU A 23 -8.97 22.84 26.74
N ALA A 24 -8.77 22.38 27.98
CA ALA A 24 -8.85 23.26 29.16
C ALA A 24 -7.74 24.33 29.19
N GLU A 25 -6.61 24.06 28.56
CA GLU A 25 -5.50 25.01 28.36
C GLU A 25 -5.70 25.91 27.12
N GLY A 26 -6.80 25.72 26.37
CA GLY A 26 -7.16 26.55 25.20
C GLY A 26 -6.56 26.07 23.89
N LEU A 27 -6.02 24.85 23.85
CA LEU A 27 -5.54 24.22 22.63
C LEU A 27 -6.72 23.59 21.85
N GLU A 28 -6.56 23.46 20.54
CA GLU A 28 -7.55 22.83 19.68
C GLU A 28 -7.61 21.30 19.89
N HIS A 29 -8.78 20.72 19.67
CA HIS A 29 -8.94 19.26 19.68
C HIS A 29 -8.12 18.63 18.54
N PRO A 30 -7.30 17.57 18.79
CA PRO A 30 -6.53 16.92 17.75
C PRO A 30 -7.46 16.32 16.68
N THR A 31 -6.96 16.21 15.47
CA THR A 31 -7.62 15.46 14.41
C THR A 31 -7.74 13.98 14.78
N PHE A 32 -8.61 13.25 14.09
CA PHE A 32 -8.77 11.81 14.31
C PHE A 32 -7.43 11.04 14.18
N PHE A 33 -6.63 11.38 13.18
CA PHE A 33 -5.33 10.73 12.96
C PHE A 33 -4.33 11.07 14.08
N GLU A 34 -4.25 12.32 14.52
CA GLU A 34 -3.39 12.74 15.63
C GLU A 34 -3.79 12.06 16.94
N PHE A 35 -5.11 11.91 17.18
CA PHE A 35 -5.62 11.17 18.34
C PHE A 35 -5.17 9.71 18.30
N LEU A 36 -5.34 9.02 17.17
CA LEU A 36 -4.89 7.63 17.00
C LEU A 36 -3.37 7.50 17.09
N PHE A 37 -2.62 8.45 16.55
CA PHE A 37 -1.17 8.49 16.70
C PHE A 37 -0.77 8.58 18.18
N GLY A 38 -1.39 9.46 18.95
CA GLY A 38 -1.18 9.57 20.40
C GLY A 38 -1.47 8.25 21.15
N MET A 39 -2.58 7.58 20.82
CA MET A 39 -2.89 6.25 21.36
C MET A 39 -1.80 5.23 21.01
N GLY A 40 -1.34 5.21 19.75
CA GLY A 40 -0.29 4.31 19.28
C GLY A 40 1.02 4.51 20.02
N MET A 41 1.47 5.76 20.18
CA MET A 41 2.69 6.09 20.92
C MET A 41 2.60 5.67 22.40
N LEU A 42 1.43 5.84 23.01
CA LEU A 42 1.19 5.39 24.38
C LEU A 42 1.27 3.86 24.50
N ALA A 43 0.62 3.14 23.58
CA ALA A 43 0.67 1.68 23.53
C ALA A 43 2.12 1.18 23.34
N PHE A 44 2.90 1.78 22.44
CA PHE A 44 4.30 1.41 22.22
C PHE A 44 5.17 1.67 23.46
N SER A 45 4.95 2.79 24.17
CA SER A 45 5.70 3.10 25.38
C SER A 45 5.42 2.09 26.52
N GLN A 46 4.22 1.50 26.56
CA GLN A 46 3.83 0.49 27.55
C GLN A 46 4.28 -0.93 27.15
N ALA A 47 4.46 -1.18 25.86
CA ALA A 47 4.81 -2.50 25.34
C ALA A 47 6.30 -2.86 25.46
N GLU A 48 7.16 -1.97 25.97
CA GLU A 48 8.63 -2.17 26.03
C GLU A 48 9.23 -2.58 24.68
N ALA A 49 8.72 -2.02 23.56
CA ALA A 49 9.18 -2.36 22.22
C ALA A 49 10.61 -1.87 21.99
N GLU A 50 11.50 -2.75 21.51
CA GLU A 50 12.88 -2.37 21.12
C GLU A 50 12.90 -1.47 19.89
N TYR A 51 11.99 -1.70 18.94
CA TYR A 51 11.85 -0.94 17.70
C TYR A 51 10.38 -0.63 17.44
N VAL A 52 10.12 0.57 16.96
CA VAL A 52 8.80 1.02 16.52
C VAL A 52 8.89 1.43 15.06
N ILE A 53 7.98 0.94 14.22
CA ILE A 53 7.85 1.36 12.82
C ILE A 53 6.65 2.28 12.72
N LEU A 54 6.90 3.53 12.32
CA LEU A 54 5.87 4.54 12.12
C LEU A 54 5.64 4.75 10.62
N GLU A 55 4.45 4.42 10.15
CA GLU A 55 4.03 4.72 8.79
C GLU A 55 3.39 6.11 8.75
N THR A 56 3.89 6.97 7.85
CA THR A 56 3.34 8.30 7.60
C THR A 56 1.93 8.19 7.02
N GLY A 57 0.98 8.91 7.58
CA GLY A 57 -0.41 8.91 7.09
C GLY A 57 -0.56 9.66 5.78
N LEU A 58 -0.03 10.90 5.70
CA LEU A 58 -0.12 11.76 4.52
C LEU A 58 1.09 12.67 4.40
N GLY A 59 1.73 12.66 3.23
CA GLY A 59 2.88 13.54 2.95
C GLY A 59 4.10 13.15 3.76
N GLY A 60 4.38 13.85 4.84
CA GLY A 60 5.50 13.62 5.77
C GLY A 60 5.82 14.85 6.62
N ARG A 61 6.11 15.98 6.00
CA ARG A 61 6.57 17.20 6.69
C ARG A 61 5.63 17.67 7.82
N LEU A 62 4.34 17.61 7.60
CA LEU A 62 3.29 18.02 8.55
C LEU A 62 2.47 16.85 9.11
N ASP A 63 2.91 15.62 8.84
CA ASP A 63 2.23 14.44 9.36
C ASP A 63 2.44 14.29 10.87
N ALA A 64 1.46 13.75 11.59
CA ALA A 64 1.55 13.55 13.04
C ALA A 64 2.76 12.69 13.44
N THR A 65 3.14 11.70 12.61
CA THR A 65 4.33 10.86 12.86
C THR A 65 5.63 11.66 12.88
N SER A 66 5.63 12.85 12.28
CA SER A 66 6.76 13.78 12.29
C SER A 66 6.98 14.49 13.63
N ALA A 67 6.10 14.31 14.62
CA ALA A 67 6.35 14.71 16.00
C ALA A 67 7.45 13.87 16.67
N THR A 68 7.83 12.73 16.09
CA THR A 68 8.98 11.91 16.54
C THR A 68 10.28 12.62 16.16
N GLU A 69 11.11 12.96 17.16
CA GLU A 69 12.29 13.82 16.96
C GLU A 69 13.52 13.04 16.49
N ASP A 70 13.77 11.86 17.05
CA ASP A 70 15.01 11.08 16.87
C ASP A 70 14.74 9.67 16.28
N PRO A 71 14.29 9.54 15.01
CA PRO A 71 14.18 8.22 14.40
C PRO A 71 15.57 7.63 14.12
N GLU A 72 15.73 6.32 14.26
CA GLU A 72 16.99 5.62 13.93
C GLU A 72 17.29 5.65 12.42
N VAL A 73 16.24 5.68 11.59
CA VAL A 73 16.33 5.68 10.14
C VAL A 73 15.04 6.24 9.53
N CYS A 74 15.18 6.98 8.43
CA CYS A 74 14.06 7.41 7.61
C CYS A 74 13.99 6.53 6.34
N VAL A 75 12.77 6.15 5.96
CA VAL A 75 12.54 5.30 4.77
C VAL A 75 11.50 5.97 3.87
N ILE A 76 11.82 6.14 2.60
CA ILE A 76 10.89 6.68 1.60
C ILE A 76 10.71 5.62 0.51
N THR A 77 9.49 5.13 0.37
CA THR A 77 9.11 4.20 -0.70
C THR A 77 8.99 4.92 -2.04
N SER A 78 8.53 4.24 -3.08
CA SER A 78 8.33 4.86 -4.40
C SER A 78 7.40 6.08 -4.32
N ILE A 79 7.75 7.13 -5.06
CA ILE A 79 6.96 8.36 -5.18
C ILE A 79 6.27 8.40 -6.55
N GLY A 80 4.97 8.65 -6.53
CA GLY A 80 4.14 8.93 -7.71
C GLY A 80 3.17 10.06 -7.42
N LEU A 81 2.40 10.47 -8.41
CA LEU A 81 1.32 11.43 -8.24
C LEU A 81 0.21 10.78 -7.41
N ASP A 82 -0.08 11.37 -6.27
CA ASP A 82 -1.18 11.02 -5.39
C ASP A 82 -1.45 12.17 -4.42
N HIS A 83 -2.70 12.28 -3.94
CA HIS A 83 -3.11 13.31 -2.99
C HIS A 83 -2.74 14.74 -3.43
N MET A 84 -2.87 15.03 -4.74
CA MET A 84 -2.42 16.30 -5.33
C MET A 84 -3.09 17.53 -4.70
N GLU A 85 -4.33 17.42 -4.25
CA GLU A 85 -5.02 18.48 -3.51
C GLU A 85 -4.26 18.96 -2.26
N TYR A 86 -3.52 18.06 -1.60
CA TYR A 86 -2.82 18.35 -0.34
C TYR A 86 -1.32 18.46 -0.49
N LEU A 87 -0.71 17.66 -1.38
CA LEU A 87 0.74 17.52 -1.48
C LEU A 87 1.34 18.31 -2.65
N GLY A 88 0.49 18.84 -3.55
CA GLY A 88 0.89 19.61 -4.73
C GLY A 88 0.75 18.83 -6.03
N ASP A 89 0.83 19.57 -7.15
CA ASP A 89 0.49 19.10 -8.50
C ASP A 89 1.67 18.48 -9.26
N THR A 90 2.87 18.48 -8.65
CA THR A 90 4.08 17.92 -9.29
C THR A 90 4.75 16.89 -8.40
N VAL A 91 5.50 15.99 -9.06
CA VAL A 91 6.30 14.97 -8.36
C VAL A 91 7.31 15.60 -7.40
N GLU A 92 7.90 16.74 -7.76
CA GLU A 92 8.84 17.45 -6.89
C GLU A 92 8.19 18.00 -5.62
N GLN A 93 6.95 18.52 -5.73
CA GLN A 93 6.20 19.01 -4.56
C GLN A 93 5.87 17.85 -3.63
N ILE A 94 5.33 16.76 -4.17
CA ILE A 94 5.01 15.55 -3.41
C ILE A 94 6.28 14.97 -2.75
N ALA A 95 7.39 14.90 -3.50
CA ALA A 95 8.67 14.44 -2.99
C ALA A 95 9.19 15.34 -1.86
N SER A 96 8.98 16.65 -1.96
CA SER A 96 9.37 17.61 -0.92
C SER A 96 8.60 17.40 0.40
N GLU A 97 7.28 17.17 0.31
CA GLU A 97 6.45 16.86 1.47
C GLU A 97 6.88 15.53 2.13
N LYS A 98 7.14 14.50 1.31
CA LYS A 98 7.60 13.19 1.81
C LYS A 98 9.03 13.26 2.39
N ALA A 99 9.94 13.99 1.76
CA ALA A 99 11.29 14.20 2.26
C ALA A 99 11.34 15.00 3.58
N GLY A 100 10.23 15.65 3.96
CA GLY A 100 10.08 16.33 5.24
C GLY A 100 10.19 15.42 6.47
N ILE A 101 10.18 14.09 6.32
CA ILE A 101 10.48 13.16 7.41
C ILE A 101 11.97 13.04 7.72
N ILE A 102 12.86 13.50 6.83
CA ILE A 102 14.32 13.39 7.00
C ILE A 102 14.75 14.32 8.14
N ARG A 103 15.35 13.72 9.18
CA ARG A 103 15.84 14.45 10.35
C ARG A 103 17.35 14.70 10.27
N PRO A 104 17.88 15.75 10.95
CA PRO A 104 19.30 16.10 10.93
C PRO A 104 20.19 14.92 11.33
N GLY A 105 21.10 14.52 10.43
CA GLY A 105 22.06 13.45 10.67
C GLY A 105 21.50 12.02 10.61
N VAL A 106 20.19 11.84 10.47
CA VAL A 106 19.54 10.53 10.42
C VAL A 106 19.65 9.94 9.01
N PRO A 107 20.12 8.70 8.85
CA PRO A 107 20.22 8.05 7.54
C PRO A 107 18.85 7.91 6.86
N VAL A 108 18.82 8.14 5.55
CA VAL A 108 17.63 7.90 4.73
C VAL A 108 17.89 6.84 3.68
N PHE A 109 16.97 5.89 3.59
CA PHE A 109 16.89 4.87 2.53
C PHE A 109 15.68 5.16 1.67
N TYR A 110 15.82 5.13 0.34
CA TYR A 110 14.68 5.40 -0.51
C TYR A 110 14.68 4.54 -1.78
N ALA A 111 13.48 4.21 -2.26
CA ALA A 111 13.28 3.54 -3.53
C ALA A 111 13.38 4.54 -4.68
N GLN A 112 14.18 4.23 -5.69
CA GLN A 112 14.27 5.01 -6.91
C GLN A 112 12.89 5.15 -7.57
N SER A 113 12.51 6.37 -7.92
CA SER A 113 11.25 6.65 -8.61
C SER A 113 11.49 7.41 -9.92
N THR A 114 11.38 8.73 -9.91
CA THR A 114 11.73 9.60 -11.03
C THR A 114 13.00 10.38 -10.70
N GLU A 115 13.66 10.93 -11.71
CA GLU A 115 14.86 11.74 -11.52
C GLU A 115 14.58 13.00 -10.68
N GLU A 116 13.39 13.57 -10.85
CA GLU A 116 12.94 14.75 -10.13
C GLU A 116 12.75 14.45 -8.64
N SER A 117 12.04 13.37 -8.29
CA SER A 117 11.84 12.97 -6.90
C SER A 117 13.14 12.56 -6.21
N ASP A 118 13.99 11.81 -6.89
CA ASP A 118 15.28 11.38 -6.40
C ASP A 118 16.15 12.59 -6.03
N ARG A 119 16.21 13.59 -6.92
CA ARG A 119 16.95 14.84 -6.70
C ARG A 119 16.45 15.62 -5.47
N VAL A 120 15.13 15.66 -5.25
CA VAL A 120 14.56 16.33 -4.07
C VAL A 120 14.96 15.62 -2.78
N ILE A 121 14.88 14.29 -2.73
CA ILE A 121 15.26 13.49 -1.57
C ILE A 121 16.76 13.67 -1.27
N GLU A 122 17.62 13.51 -2.27
CA GLU A 122 19.08 13.62 -2.15
C GLU A 122 19.48 15.04 -1.67
N LYS A 123 18.85 16.08 -2.23
CA LYS A 123 19.07 17.47 -1.81
C LYS A 123 18.65 17.71 -0.35
N THR A 124 17.48 17.20 0.04
CA THR A 124 17.00 17.35 1.41
C THR A 124 17.89 16.62 2.40
N ALA A 125 18.31 15.38 2.08
CA ALA A 125 19.25 14.62 2.90
C ALA A 125 20.58 15.38 3.08
N ALA A 126 21.15 15.92 2.00
CA ALA A 126 22.37 16.71 2.06
C ALA A 126 22.22 17.98 2.94
N GLN A 127 21.07 18.67 2.86
CA GLN A 127 20.77 19.82 3.70
C GLN A 127 20.65 19.46 5.19
N GLN A 128 20.18 18.26 5.50
CA GLN A 128 20.08 17.73 6.86
C GLN A 128 21.38 17.07 7.34
N GLY A 129 22.44 17.03 6.52
CA GLY A 129 23.68 16.33 6.86
C GLY A 129 23.50 14.81 7.00
N SER A 130 22.48 14.26 6.39
CA SER A 130 22.07 12.86 6.47
C SER A 130 22.70 12.03 5.36
N SER A 131 23.16 10.81 5.67
CA SER A 131 23.53 9.86 4.63
C SER A 131 22.30 9.41 3.86
N CYS A 132 22.44 9.26 2.54
CA CYS A 132 21.33 8.95 1.66
C CYS A 132 21.66 7.71 0.82
N LYS A 133 20.83 6.66 0.90
CA LYS A 133 21.00 5.42 0.12
C LYS A 133 19.82 5.18 -0.78
N LYS A 134 20.05 5.27 -2.08
CA LYS A 134 19.09 4.94 -3.14
C LYS A 134 19.08 3.44 -3.43
N ILE A 135 17.90 2.86 -3.52
CA ILE A 135 17.66 1.49 -3.99
C ILE A 135 17.17 1.59 -5.43
N GLY A 136 18.04 1.25 -6.37
CA GLY A 136 17.78 1.32 -7.81
C GLY A 136 16.79 0.26 -8.29
N LYS A 137 16.12 0.53 -9.41
CA LYS A 137 15.23 -0.44 -10.06
C LYS A 137 16.00 -1.63 -10.65
N ASP A 138 17.28 -1.47 -10.87
CA ASP A 138 18.24 -2.48 -11.34
C ASP A 138 18.96 -3.23 -10.21
N ALA A 139 18.64 -2.92 -8.96
CA ALA A 139 19.27 -3.55 -7.79
C ALA A 139 18.79 -4.99 -7.53
N TYR A 140 17.77 -5.44 -8.25
CA TYR A 140 17.26 -6.81 -8.18
C TYR A 140 16.75 -7.27 -9.55
N GLU A 141 16.66 -8.59 -9.72
CA GLU A 141 16.15 -9.25 -10.91
C GLU A 141 15.03 -10.20 -10.51
N ILE A 142 13.87 -10.08 -11.15
CA ILE A 142 12.76 -11.02 -10.99
C ILE A 142 13.07 -12.27 -11.80
N LEU A 143 13.15 -13.41 -11.14
CA LEU A 143 13.48 -14.71 -11.74
C LEU A 143 12.23 -15.42 -12.29
N GLY A 144 11.08 -15.16 -11.71
CA GLY A 144 9.80 -15.73 -12.12
C GLY A 144 8.76 -15.73 -11.00
N ILE A 145 7.55 -16.15 -11.36
CA ILE A 145 6.43 -16.36 -10.43
C ILE A 145 6.07 -17.85 -10.51
N GLU A 146 6.19 -18.57 -9.39
CA GLU A 146 5.85 -19.96 -9.26
C GLU A 146 5.02 -20.18 -7.99
N ASP A 147 3.95 -20.96 -8.07
CA ASP A 147 3.10 -21.29 -6.92
C ASP A 147 2.69 -20.08 -6.08
N LYS A 148 2.31 -18.97 -6.75
CA LYS A 148 1.90 -17.70 -6.12
C LYS A 148 3.02 -16.98 -5.35
N HIS A 149 4.26 -17.35 -5.59
CA HIS A 149 5.44 -16.72 -5.03
C HIS A 149 6.25 -16.07 -6.15
N ILE A 150 6.68 -14.83 -5.91
CA ILE A 150 7.66 -14.19 -6.77
C ILE A 150 9.07 -14.52 -6.27
N ALA A 151 9.88 -15.07 -7.16
CA ALA A 151 11.29 -15.29 -6.90
C ALA A 151 12.10 -14.13 -7.50
N PHE A 152 13.05 -13.60 -6.74
CA PHE A 152 13.96 -12.57 -7.22
C PHE A 152 15.36 -12.76 -6.67
N SER A 153 16.36 -12.23 -7.37
CA SER A 153 17.75 -12.20 -6.93
C SER A 153 18.21 -10.76 -6.72
N CYS A 154 19.08 -10.58 -5.76
CA CYS A 154 19.81 -9.33 -5.58
C CYS A 154 21.21 -9.63 -5.02
N THR A 155 22.11 -8.66 -5.18
CA THR A 155 23.50 -8.77 -4.74
C THR A 155 23.87 -7.60 -3.86
N ASN A 156 24.42 -7.87 -2.68
CA ASN A 156 25.08 -6.83 -1.89
C ASN A 156 26.32 -7.39 -1.14
N ALA A 157 27.06 -6.48 -0.51
CA ALA A 157 28.30 -6.84 0.19
C ALA A 157 28.07 -7.69 1.47
N TYR A 158 26.84 -7.68 2.01
CA TYR A 158 26.51 -8.38 3.25
C TYR A 158 26.23 -9.87 3.04
N TYR A 159 25.40 -10.20 2.01
CA TYR A 159 24.98 -11.59 1.75
C TYR A 159 25.42 -12.14 0.38
N GLY A 160 26.17 -11.35 -0.43
CA GLY A 160 26.54 -11.74 -1.80
C GLY A 160 25.33 -11.80 -2.73
N THR A 161 25.41 -12.61 -3.78
CA THR A 161 24.27 -12.88 -4.66
C THR A 161 23.37 -13.92 -4.02
N THR A 162 22.11 -13.56 -3.78
CA THR A 162 21.16 -14.42 -3.07
C THR A 162 19.79 -14.36 -3.73
N THR A 163 19.13 -15.52 -3.79
CA THR A 163 17.75 -15.66 -4.26
C THR A 163 16.79 -15.61 -3.08
N TRP A 164 15.71 -14.88 -3.26
CA TRP A 164 14.65 -14.64 -2.29
C TRP A 164 13.30 -15.07 -2.86
N LYS A 165 12.35 -15.41 -1.99
CA LYS A 165 10.96 -15.66 -2.35
C LYS A 165 10.05 -14.80 -1.52
N LEU A 166 9.00 -14.25 -2.15
CA LEU A 166 7.91 -13.53 -1.50
C LEU A 166 6.60 -14.28 -1.74
N ASN A 167 5.80 -14.41 -0.71
CA ASN A 167 4.45 -14.95 -0.80
C ASN A 167 3.48 -13.88 -1.35
N ASN A 168 3.75 -13.43 -2.57
CA ASN A 168 2.98 -12.42 -3.30
C ASN A 168 3.40 -12.47 -4.78
N ILE A 169 2.54 -12.02 -5.68
CA ILE A 169 2.81 -11.96 -7.12
C ILE A 169 3.03 -10.54 -7.64
N GLY A 170 2.93 -9.53 -6.79
CA GLY A 170 3.12 -8.13 -7.16
C GLY A 170 4.56 -7.83 -7.56
N SER A 171 4.80 -7.44 -8.80
CA SER A 171 6.12 -7.16 -9.38
C SER A 171 6.88 -6.02 -8.69
N TYR A 172 6.19 -5.18 -7.93
CA TYR A 172 6.74 -4.08 -7.12
C TYR A 172 7.25 -4.53 -5.74
N GLN A 173 6.83 -5.70 -5.26
CA GLN A 173 7.17 -6.19 -3.93
C GLN A 173 8.64 -6.56 -3.73
N PRO A 174 9.37 -7.10 -4.73
CA PRO A 174 10.83 -7.28 -4.62
C PRO A 174 11.58 -6.00 -4.29
N GLY A 175 11.20 -4.87 -4.89
CA GLY A 175 11.79 -3.56 -4.58
C GLY A 175 11.51 -3.11 -3.14
N ASN A 176 10.28 -3.29 -2.66
CA ASN A 176 9.91 -3.00 -1.27
C ASN A 176 10.67 -3.90 -0.28
N ALA A 177 10.78 -5.20 -0.60
CA ALA A 177 11.54 -6.15 0.22
C ALA A 177 13.03 -5.79 0.28
N LEU A 178 13.63 -5.43 -0.86
CA LEU A 178 15.03 -5.02 -0.90
C LEU A 178 15.27 -3.74 -0.08
N LEU A 179 14.39 -2.75 -0.18
CA LEU A 179 14.46 -1.54 0.65
C LEU A 179 14.42 -1.90 2.14
N ALA A 180 13.50 -2.77 2.56
CA ALA A 180 13.42 -3.24 3.94
C ALA A 180 14.69 -4.00 4.37
N MET A 181 15.23 -4.89 3.53
CA MET A 181 16.47 -5.63 3.82
C MET A 181 17.69 -4.72 3.98
N GLU A 182 17.78 -3.65 3.19
CA GLU A 182 18.86 -2.67 3.31
C GLU A 182 18.78 -1.88 4.63
N VAL A 183 17.57 -1.55 5.09
CA VAL A 183 17.34 -0.96 6.41
C VAL A 183 17.71 -1.94 7.53
N MET A 184 17.26 -3.19 7.44
CA MET A 184 17.58 -4.23 8.42
C MET A 184 19.10 -4.48 8.50
N GLN A 185 19.79 -4.50 7.37
CA GLN A 185 21.25 -4.60 7.35
C GLN A 185 21.93 -3.43 8.05
N TYR A 186 21.41 -2.21 7.88
CA TYR A 186 21.93 -1.02 8.55
C TYR A 186 21.75 -1.12 10.08
N LEU A 187 20.55 -1.47 10.54
CA LEU A 187 20.21 -1.55 11.96
C LEU A 187 20.92 -2.70 12.67
N PHE A 188 20.98 -3.87 12.07
CA PHE A 188 21.48 -5.09 12.72
C PHE A 188 22.87 -5.52 12.26
N ARG A 189 23.70 -4.72 11.76
CA ARG A 189 25.11 -4.86 11.30
C ARG A 189 25.79 -6.22 11.44
N GLU A 190 25.28 -7.14 12.24
CA GLU A 190 25.81 -8.49 12.48
C GLU A 190 25.41 -9.44 11.35
N LYS A 191 26.39 -10.19 10.85
CA LYS A 191 26.15 -11.27 9.87
C LYS A 191 25.45 -12.44 10.57
N GLY A 192 24.48 -13.06 9.90
CA GLY A 192 23.84 -14.29 10.40
C GLY A 192 22.30 -14.27 10.40
N HIS A 193 21.69 -13.17 9.99
CA HIS A 193 20.22 -13.06 9.95
C HIS A 193 19.60 -13.40 8.57
N VAL A 194 20.41 -13.66 7.55
CA VAL A 194 19.97 -13.85 6.15
C VAL A 194 18.93 -14.97 6.02
N ASP A 195 19.14 -16.10 6.70
CA ASP A 195 18.19 -17.22 6.64
C ASP A 195 16.87 -16.87 7.32
N ARG A 196 16.89 -16.16 8.45
CA ARG A 196 15.68 -15.65 9.12
C ARG A 196 14.93 -14.64 8.24
N TRP A 197 15.64 -13.76 7.54
CA TRP A 197 15.02 -12.82 6.60
C TRP A 197 14.40 -13.55 5.42
N ARG A 198 15.07 -14.61 4.91
CA ARG A 198 14.52 -15.45 3.84
C ARG A 198 13.22 -16.13 4.26
N GLU A 199 13.19 -16.71 5.47
CA GLU A 199 12.00 -17.34 6.03
C GLU A 199 10.88 -16.31 6.25
N ALA A 200 11.18 -15.14 6.81
CA ALA A 200 10.22 -14.07 7.06
C ALA A 200 9.61 -13.55 5.75
N LEU A 201 10.42 -13.26 4.74
CA LEU A 201 9.95 -12.79 3.44
C LEU A 201 9.07 -13.82 2.73
N ALA A 202 9.41 -15.11 2.83
CA ALA A 202 8.60 -16.19 2.25
C ALA A 202 7.23 -16.38 2.95
N GLN A 203 7.06 -15.89 4.17
CA GLN A 203 5.84 -16.01 4.97
C GLN A 203 5.01 -14.73 5.02
N VAL A 204 5.60 -13.59 4.68
CA VAL A 204 4.92 -12.30 4.71
C VAL A 204 3.69 -12.32 3.79
N LYS A 205 2.55 -11.91 4.34
CA LYS A 205 1.31 -11.68 3.60
C LYS A 205 0.95 -10.20 3.67
N TRP A 206 0.69 -9.62 2.52
CA TRP A 206 0.24 -8.24 2.41
C TRP A 206 -1.24 -8.20 2.04
N GLN A 207 -2.07 -7.81 2.99
CA GLN A 207 -3.50 -7.68 2.74
C GLN A 207 -3.77 -6.58 1.71
N GLY A 208 -4.63 -6.89 0.76
CA GLY A 208 -5.03 -5.94 -0.28
C GLY A 208 -3.90 -5.51 -1.24
N ARG A 209 -2.88 -6.34 -1.44
CA ARG A 209 -1.81 -6.13 -2.41
C ARG A 209 -1.57 -7.41 -3.21
N MET A 210 -2.22 -7.55 -4.36
CA MET A 210 -2.26 -8.79 -5.15
C MET A 210 -2.56 -10.01 -4.25
N GLU A 211 -3.48 -9.83 -3.30
CA GLU A 211 -3.85 -10.85 -2.33
C GLU A 211 -4.89 -11.80 -2.94
N GLU A 212 -4.57 -13.08 -3.01
CA GLU A 212 -5.56 -14.08 -3.41
C GLU A 212 -6.46 -14.43 -2.22
N ILE A 213 -7.75 -14.17 -2.38
CA ILE A 213 -8.79 -14.39 -1.37
C ILE A 213 -9.64 -15.65 -1.62
N LEU A 214 -9.74 -16.06 -2.86
CA LEU A 214 -10.32 -17.32 -3.34
C LEU A 214 -9.47 -17.83 -4.52
N PRO A 215 -9.59 -19.10 -4.94
CA PRO A 215 -8.85 -19.61 -6.09
C PRO A 215 -9.03 -18.73 -7.34
N SER A 216 -7.94 -18.14 -7.82
CA SER A 216 -7.90 -17.20 -8.96
C SER A 216 -8.74 -15.92 -8.77
N VAL A 217 -9.02 -15.52 -7.53
CA VAL A 217 -9.67 -14.24 -7.20
C VAL A 217 -8.72 -13.41 -6.34
N TYR A 218 -8.30 -12.29 -6.87
CA TYR A 218 -7.34 -11.39 -6.25
C TYR A 218 -7.97 -10.05 -5.89
N VAL A 219 -7.55 -9.49 -4.76
CA VAL A 219 -7.86 -8.12 -4.39
C VAL A 219 -6.57 -7.28 -4.40
N ASP A 220 -6.65 -6.08 -4.94
CA ASP A 220 -5.55 -5.11 -4.91
C ASP A 220 -6.07 -3.71 -4.59
N GLY A 221 -5.37 -3.03 -3.70
CA GLY A 221 -5.72 -1.68 -3.27
C GLY A 221 -5.21 -0.57 -4.22
N ALA A 222 -4.87 -0.88 -5.47
CA ALA A 222 -4.50 0.13 -6.46
C ALA A 222 -5.64 1.14 -6.64
N HIS A 223 -5.36 2.42 -6.37
CA HIS A 223 -6.36 3.49 -6.32
C HIS A 223 -5.85 4.83 -6.87
N ASN A 224 -4.73 4.82 -7.57
CA ASN A 224 -4.19 5.94 -8.33
C ASN A 224 -3.46 5.40 -9.58
N VAL A 225 -3.12 6.29 -10.51
CA VAL A 225 -2.52 5.90 -11.80
C VAL A 225 -1.21 5.13 -11.62
N SER A 226 -0.35 5.56 -10.68
CA SER A 226 0.94 4.89 -10.42
C SER A 226 0.74 3.48 -9.85
N ALA A 227 -0.28 3.28 -9.01
CA ALA A 227 -0.61 1.96 -8.46
C ALA A 227 -1.22 1.05 -9.53
N ILE A 228 -2.07 1.57 -10.43
CA ILE A 228 -2.57 0.82 -11.59
C ILE A 228 -1.41 0.41 -12.50
N ASP A 229 -0.43 1.29 -12.77
CA ASP A 229 0.78 0.95 -13.54
C ASP A 229 1.56 -0.22 -12.90
N ALA A 230 1.71 -0.22 -11.58
CA ALA A 230 2.36 -1.32 -10.85
C ALA A 230 1.52 -2.61 -10.86
N PHE A 231 0.20 -2.47 -10.76
CA PHE A 231 -0.74 -3.59 -10.84
C PHE A 231 -0.70 -4.25 -12.22
N VAL A 232 -0.83 -3.51 -13.32
CA VAL A 232 -0.85 -4.09 -14.68
C VAL A 232 0.45 -4.83 -15.01
N LYS A 233 1.60 -4.35 -14.51
CA LYS A 233 2.89 -5.05 -14.63
C LYS A 233 2.97 -6.34 -13.81
N SER A 234 2.07 -6.52 -12.86
CA SER A 234 1.99 -7.70 -12.00
C SER A 234 0.99 -8.75 -12.48
N VAL A 235 0.11 -8.39 -13.42
CA VAL A 235 -0.87 -9.31 -13.99
C VAL A 235 -0.18 -10.26 -14.97
N PRO A 236 -0.19 -11.59 -14.71
CA PRO A 236 0.38 -12.55 -15.63
C PRO A 236 -0.39 -12.60 -16.96
N GLU A 237 0.32 -12.83 -18.05
CA GLU A 237 -0.33 -13.22 -19.30
C GLU A 237 -1.04 -14.57 -19.12
N THR A 238 -2.33 -14.63 -19.43
CA THR A 238 -3.13 -15.83 -19.35
C THR A 238 -3.94 -16.05 -20.61
N ALA A 239 -4.05 -17.31 -21.02
CA ALA A 239 -4.88 -17.70 -22.16
C ALA A 239 -6.38 -17.73 -21.82
N GLU A 240 -6.71 -17.87 -20.54
CA GLU A 240 -8.09 -17.97 -20.06
C GLU A 240 -8.79 -16.61 -19.91
N GLY A 241 -8.00 -15.51 -19.90
CA GLY A 241 -8.51 -14.15 -19.78
C GLY A 241 -8.72 -13.68 -18.34
N ASN A 242 -9.07 -12.40 -18.19
CA ASN A 242 -9.25 -11.73 -16.91
C ASN A 242 -10.65 -11.13 -16.81
N ILE A 243 -11.15 -11.03 -15.58
CA ILE A 243 -12.37 -10.31 -15.21
C ILE A 243 -11.98 -9.24 -14.19
N PHE A 244 -12.48 -8.02 -14.35
CA PHE A 244 -12.21 -6.95 -13.40
C PHE A 244 -13.49 -6.53 -12.68
N LEU A 245 -13.45 -6.52 -11.34
CA LEU A 245 -14.42 -5.85 -10.47
C LEU A 245 -13.82 -4.55 -10.00
N PHE A 246 -14.42 -3.43 -10.36
CA PHE A 246 -13.84 -2.10 -10.16
C PHE A 246 -14.79 -1.15 -9.43
N SER A 247 -14.22 -0.33 -8.58
CA SER A 247 -14.87 0.88 -8.04
C SER A 247 -13.80 1.91 -7.68
N ALA A 248 -14.18 3.17 -7.54
CA ALA A 248 -13.24 4.24 -7.22
C ALA A 248 -13.87 5.29 -6.29
N VAL A 249 -13.02 6.11 -5.68
CA VAL A 249 -13.44 7.30 -4.92
C VAL A 249 -13.30 8.57 -5.77
N LYS A 250 -14.14 9.58 -5.49
CA LYS A 250 -14.30 10.81 -6.29
C LYS A 250 -13.03 11.66 -6.42
N ASP A 251 -12.17 11.60 -5.40
CA ASP A 251 -10.95 12.40 -5.29
C ASP A 251 -9.72 11.77 -5.97
N LYS A 252 -9.93 10.76 -6.82
CA LYS A 252 -8.86 10.10 -7.59
C LYS A 252 -9.04 10.29 -9.09
N GLU A 253 -7.95 10.14 -9.84
CA GLU A 253 -7.94 10.22 -11.31
C GLU A 253 -8.49 8.93 -11.94
N TYR A 254 -9.73 8.54 -11.56
CA TYR A 254 -10.31 7.26 -11.93
C TYR A 254 -10.49 7.10 -13.45
N GLU A 255 -10.67 8.18 -14.21
CA GLU A 255 -10.73 8.11 -15.67
C GLU A 255 -9.40 7.67 -16.28
N GLU A 256 -8.27 8.22 -15.79
CA GLU A 256 -6.94 7.83 -16.25
C GLU A 256 -6.60 6.40 -15.80
N MET A 257 -7.02 6.02 -14.60
CA MET A 257 -6.87 4.65 -14.09
C MET A 257 -7.59 3.64 -14.99
N ILE A 258 -8.86 3.93 -15.37
CA ILE A 258 -9.66 3.08 -16.25
C ILE A 258 -9.02 3.00 -17.64
N ALA A 259 -8.64 4.13 -18.22
CA ALA A 259 -7.99 4.18 -19.54
C ALA A 259 -6.72 3.32 -19.56
N HIS A 260 -5.87 3.46 -18.54
CA HIS A 260 -4.63 2.69 -18.43
C HIS A 260 -4.87 1.19 -18.23
N LEU A 261 -5.84 0.81 -17.40
CA LEU A 261 -6.22 -0.58 -17.17
C LEU A 261 -6.72 -1.24 -18.46
N CYS A 262 -7.64 -0.58 -19.20
CA CYS A 262 -8.20 -1.08 -20.44
C CYS A 262 -7.18 -1.24 -21.56
N ASP A 263 -6.21 -0.33 -21.65
CA ASP A 263 -5.15 -0.36 -22.66
C ASP A 263 -4.10 -1.44 -22.37
N SER A 264 -3.83 -1.71 -21.08
CA SER A 264 -2.68 -2.52 -20.67
C SER A 264 -3.00 -3.99 -20.44
N VAL A 265 -4.21 -4.34 -20.02
CA VAL A 265 -4.55 -5.73 -19.65
C VAL A 265 -5.81 -6.21 -20.38
N PRO A 266 -5.71 -7.27 -21.20
CA PRO A 266 -6.88 -7.86 -21.83
C PRO A 266 -7.90 -8.36 -20.80
N ALA A 267 -9.16 -8.00 -20.98
CA ALA A 267 -10.27 -8.47 -20.17
C ALA A 267 -11.34 -9.15 -21.03
N GLU A 268 -12.05 -10.11 -20.45
CA GLU A 268 -13.28 -10.67 -21.04
C GLU A 268 -14.45 -9.73 -20.82
N PHE A 269 -14.58 -9.21 -19.59
CA PHE A 269 -15.57 -8.20 -19.24
C PHE A 269 -15.17 -7.45 -17.95
N TYR A 270 -15.84 -6.33 -17.72
CA TYR A 270 -15.69 -5.51 -16.53
C TYR A 270 -17.00 -5.49 -15.75
N VAL A 271 -16.91 -5.57 -14.43
CA VAL A 271 -18.02 -5.31 -13.52
C VAL A 271 -17.69 -4.07 -12.70
N VAL A 272 -18.61 -3.13 -12.68
CA VAL A 272 -18.45 -1.88 -11.95
C VAL A 272 -19.45 -1.85 -10.80
N THR A 273 -18.99 -1.47 -9.62
CA THR A 273 -19.82 -1.46 -8.42
C THR A 273 -19.68 -0.17 -7.62
N LEU A 274 -20.61 0.06 -6.68
CA LEU A 274 -20.60 1.20 -5.79
C LEU A 274 -20.09 0.79 -4.41
N ILE A 275 -19.04 1.44 -3.93
CA ILE A 275 -18.57 1.29 -2.55
C ILE A 275 -19.39 2.17 -1.60
N ASP A 276 -19.40 1.83 -0.32
CA ASP A 276 -20.08 2.62 0.69
C ASP A 276 -19.36 3.95 0.98
N GLY A 277 -20.14 4.97 1.34
CA GLY A 277 -19.64 6.25 1.84
C GLY A 277 -19.77 7.41 0.86
N GLU A 278 -19.65 8.62 1.39
CA GLU A 278 -19.85 9.88 0.65
C GLU A 278 -18.80 10.12 -0.45
N ARG A 279 -17.64 9.50 -0.33
CA ARG A 279 -16.54 9.59 -1.30
C ARG A 279 -16.70 8.65 -2.49
N ALA A 280 -17.68 7.75 -2.49
CA ALA A 280 -17.89 6.81 -3.58
C ALA A 280 -18.17 7.52 -4.90
N THR A 281 -17.55 7.08 -5.99
CA THR A 281 -17.89 7.51 -7.34
C THR A 281 -19.11 6.72 -7.82
N ASP A 282 -20.00 7.40 -8.51
CA ASP A 282 -21.21 6.80 -9.08
C ASP A 282 -20.86 5.64 -10.05
N ALA A 283 -21.48 4.47 -9.86
CA ALA A 283 -21.17 3.29 -10.63
C ALA A 283 -21.57 3.41 -12.12
N GLU A 284 -22.67 4.10 -12.43
CA GLU A 284 -23.10 4.37 -13.80
C GLU A 284 -22.10 5.29 -14.53
N LEU A 285 -21.54 6.28 -13.81
CA LEU A 285 -20.48 7.12 -14.36
C LEU A 285 -19.21 6.30 -14.69
N LEU A 286 -18.78 5.45 -13.75
CA LEU A 286 -17.62 4.57 -13.98
C LEU A 286 -17.90 3.59 -15.14
N GLY A 287 -19.10 3.03 -15.22
CA GLY A 287 -19.51 2.16 -16.32
C GLY A 287 -19.38 2.84 -17.69
N LYS A 288 -19.88 4.06 -17.83
CA LYS A 288 -19.76 4.86 -19.06
C LYS A 288 -18.30 5.19 -19.42
N LEU A 289 -17.44 5.35 -18.43
CA LEU A 289 -16.00 5.55 -18.68
C LEU A 289 -15.36 4.27 -19.19
N PHE A 290 -15.68 3.10 -18.64
CA PHE A 290 -15.21 1.84 -19.21
C PHE A 290 -15.69 1.68 -20.66
N GLU A 291 -16.97 1.90 -20.97
CA GLU A 291 -17.52 1.84 -22.34
C GLU A 291 -16.80 2.80 -23.31
N LYS A 292 -16.23 3.91 -22.82
CA LYS A 292 -15.43 4.83 -23.62
C LYS A 292 -14.06 4.27 -24.03
N TYR A 293 -13.47 3.42 -23.18
CA TYR A 293 -12.09 2.95 -23.35
C TYR A 293 -11.97 1.47 -23.78
N THR A 294 -13.09 0.73 -23.85
CA THR A 294 -13.08 -0.66 -24.30
C THR A 294 -14.36 -1.06 -25.03
N ASP A 295 -14.23 -1.99 -25.99
CA ASP A 295 -15.37 -2.65 -26.66
C ASP A 295 -15.84 -3.92 -25.91
N ARG A 296 -15.23 -4.22 -24.77
CA ARG A 296 -15.59 -5.39 -23.96
C ARG A 296 -16.87 -5.12 -23.15
N PRO A 297 -17.66 -6.16 -22.84
CA PRO A 297 -18.86 -5.99 -22.03
C PRO A 297 -18.57 -5.31 -20.69
N VAL A 298 -19.40 -4.34 -20.31
CA VAL A 298 -19.36 -3.65 -19.02
C VAL A 298 -20.70 -3.87 -18.32
N VAL A 299 -20.66 -4.35 -17.10
CA VAL A 299 -21.84 -4.66 -16.29
C VAL A 299 -21.82 -3.76 -15.05
N VAL A 300 -22.88 -2.99 -14.81
CA VAL A 300 -23.00 -2.13 -13.62
C VAL A 300 -23.89 -2.84 -12.60
N ILE A 301 -23.35 -3.10 -11.41
CA ILE A 301 -24.07 -3.71 -10.29
C ILE A 301 -23.70 -2.92 -9.03
N GLU A 302 -24.58 -2.09 -8.51
CA GLU A 302 -24.29 -1.18 -7.38
C GLU A 302 -23.87 -1.94 -6.09
N SER A 303 -24.50 -3.08 -5.80
CA SER A 303 -24.17 -3.86 -4.61
C SER A 303 -22.87 -4.64 -4.79
N VAL A 304 -21.86 -4.38 -3.95
CA VAL A 304 -20.58 -5.09 -3.95
C VAL A 304 -20.78 -6.60 -3.80
N GLN A 305 -21.67 -7.03 -2.90
CA GLN A 305 -21.99 -8.46 -2.72
C GLN A 305 -22.53 -9.08 -4.01
N LYS A 306 -23.53 -8.47 -4.65
CA LYS A 306 -24.09 -8.98 -5.90
C LYS A 306 -23.12 -8.92 -7.07
N ALA A 307 -22.25 -7.90 -7.10
CA ALA A 307 -21.21 -7.78 -8.10
C ALA A 307 -20.16 -8.89 -7.93
N LEU A 308 -19.78 -9.19 -6.69
CA LEU A 308 -18.90 -10.32 -6.38
C LEU A 308 -19.54 -11.67 -6.76
N GLU A 309 -20.80 -11.91 -6.37
CA GLU A 309 -21.55 -13.10 -6.77
C GLU A 309 -21.57 -13.26 -8.30
N TYR A 310 -21.87 -12.18 -9.03
CA TYR A 310 -21.89 -12.19 -10.49
C TYR A 310 -20.54 -12.56 -11.11
N VAL A 311 -19.42 -11.98 -10.64
CA VAL A 311 -18.08 -12.32 -11.19
C VAL A 311 -17.70 -13.75 -10.85
N LEU A 312 -18.06 -14.27 -9.68
CA LEU A 312 -17.80 -15.66 -9.28
C LEU A 312 -18.61 -16.67 -10.12
N GLU A 313 -19.89 -16.37 -10.40
CA GLU A 313 -20.72 -17.20 -11.29
C GLU A 313 -20.19 -17.29 -12.73
N HIS A 314 -19.52 -16.21 -13.20
CA HIS A 314 -18.98 -16.11 -14.56
C HIS A 314 -17.47 -16.32 -14.65
N GLN A 315 -16.81 -16.65 -13.52
CA GLN A 315 -15.36 -16.81 -13.46
C GLN A 315 -14.85 -17.94 -14.36
N GLU A 316 -15.49 -19.11 -14.32
CA GLU A 316 -15.01 -20.34 -14.99
C GLU A 316 -13.53 -20.61 -14.65
N LYS A 317 -12.62 -20.46 -15.66
CA LYS A 317 -11.16 -20.60 -15.49
C LYS A 317 -10.42 -19.28 -15.48
N ARG A 318 -11.13 -18.15 -15.54
CA ARG A 318 -10.54 -16.82 -15.64
C ARG A 318 -10.05 -16.35 -14.28
N THR A 319 -9.12 -15.42 -14.32
CA THR A 319 -8.68 -14.74 -13.11
C THR A 319 -9.54 -13.49 -12.87
N VAL A 320 -10.01 -13.35 -11.65
CA VAL A 320 -10.77 -12.17 -11.20
C VAL A 320 -9.86 -11.25 -10.42
N TYR A 321 -9.89 -9.96 -10.73
CA TYR A 321 -9.21 -8.92 -10.01
C TYR A 321 -10.20 -7.87 -9.51
N CYS A 322 -10.22 -7.63 -8.20
CA CYS A 322 -11.03 -6.59 -7.55
C CYS A 322 -10.10 -5.45 -7.15
N LEU A 323 -10.28 -4.26 -7.75
CA LEU A 323 -9.36 -3.12 -7.57
C LEU A 323 -10.03 -1.75 -7.79
N GLY A 324 -9.24 -0.69 -7.63
CA GLY A 324 -9.64 0.71 -7.82
C GLY A 324 -9.89 1.45 -6.51
N SER A 325 -10.07 0.74 -5.39
CA SER A 325 -10.22 1.31 -4.06
C SER A 325 -9.87 0.33 -2.95
N LEU A 326 -9.19 0.81 -1.90
CA LEU A 326 -9.00 0.05 -0.66
C LEU A 326 -10.33 -0.28 0.04
N TYR A 327 -11.34 0.59 -0.10
CA TYR A 327 -12.67 0.31 0.45
C TYR A 327 -13.31 -0.89 -0.25
N LEU A 328 -13.21 -0.97 -1.59
CA LEU A 328 -13.70 -2.15 -2.33
C LEU A 328 -13.01 -3.42 -1.85
N THR A 329 -11.69 -3.38 -1.67
CA THR A 329 -10.91 -4.53 -1.16
C THR A 329 -11.45 -5.01 0.20
N GLY A 330 -11.74 -4.10 1.12
CA GLY A 330 -12.35 -4.41 2.42
C GLY A 330 -13.74 -5.04 2.27
N MET A 331 -14.63 -4.37 1.53
CA MET A 331 -16.01 -4.84 1.32
C MET A 331 -16.09 -6.21 0.64
N VAL A 332 -15.23 -6.49 -0.33
CA VAL A 332 -15.15 -7.81 -0.98
C VAL A 332 -14.73 -8.89 0.03
N LYS A 333 -13.76 -8.60 0.90
CA LYS A 333 -13.35 -9.55 1.96
C LYS A 333 -14.44 -9.76 2.99
N ASP A 334 -15.17 -8.73 3.38
CA ASP A 334 -16.29 -8.83 4.32
C ASP A 334 -17.44 -9.70 3.73
N CYS A 335 -17.75 -9.55 2.44
CA CYS A 335 -18.73 -10.42 1.79
C CYS A 335 -18.40 -11.92 1.90
N LEU A 336 -17.11 -12.27 1.87
CA LEU A 336 -16.69 -13.67 2.00
C LEU A 336 -16.75 -14.18 3.44
N LEU A 337 -16.50 -13.34 4.45
CA LEU A 337 -16.62 -13.71 5.86
C LEU A 337 -18.07 -14.04 6.22
N TYR A 338 -19.02 -13.21 5.80
CA TYR A 338 -20.46 -13.45 6.05
C TYR A 338 -21.01 -14.70 5.37
N THR A 339 -20.45 -15.09 4.22
CA THR A 339 -20.89 -16.32 3.50
C THR A 339 -20.33 -17.59 4.15
N SER A 340 -19.18 -17.55 4.83
CA SER A 340 -18.63 -18.69 5.57
C SER A 340 -19.41 -18.96 6.85
N ASP A 341 -19.82 -17.93 7.60
CA ASP A 341 -20.59 -18.09 8.84
C ASP A 341 -22.03 -18.59 8.58
N ALA A 342 -22.62 -18.25 7.42
CA ALA A 342 -23.93 -18.72 7.02
C ALA A 342 -23.94 -20.18 6.48
N ALA A 343 -22.78 -20.76 6.19
CA ALA A 343 -22.66 -22.16 5.74
C ALA A 343 -22.41 -23.13 6.89
N ASP A 344 -22.09 -22.63 8.10
CA ASP A 344 -21.84 -23.41 9.32
C ASP A 344 -23.08 -23.47 10.27
N GLU A 345 -24.21 -22.80 9.93
CA GLU A 345 -25.52 -22.92 10.57
C GLU A 345 -26.45 -23.85 9.76
#